data_34e9e369bb18642b3fbcbae4b38ef175
#
_entry.id   34e9e369bb18642b3fbcbae4b38ef175
#
_cell.length_a   1.000
_cell.length_b   1.000
_cell.length_c   1.000
_cell.angle_alpha   90.00
_cell.angle_beta   90.00
_cell.angle_gamma   90.00
#
_symmetry.space_group_name_H-M   'P 1'
#
loop_
_entity.id
_entity.type
_entity.pdbx_description
1 polymer ?
#
loop_
_entity_poly.entity_id
_entity_poly.type
_entity_poly.pdbx_seq_one_letter_code
_entity_poly.pdbx_strand_id
1 'polypeptide(L)'
;MKNIAIKPEDYTILAVDDIATNIMLLKAVLSRAKYKIVTASGGYEAIEKASKETPDLILLDIMMPDLDGYEVIKHLKADPVTQDIPVIFLTALHNPEDIVKGFKLGASDYVSKPFNHEELITRVTHHIYLAAAQRTIMQQRDELQATVDARDKMYSVIAHDLRSPIGTLKIVFNMLLMNLTPEQIGEENLEMVTMGNNITESTFMLLDNLLKWTKSQTGRMNSVFQEVDISEVVVFASKMSDPVAQVKSISVEYDIPGPISVNCDVDMVKTIMRNLMSNAIKYSNEGGRIVISVRETPTHARISVRDFGTGIREEDIPKLLNPEIHYTTYGTKNKEGSGLGLQLVQDLTRRNGGELTIESAEGEGSTFTFTIAKKQPRSETVEDTSGGIARP
;
A
#
# COMPACT_ATOMS: atom_id res chain seq x y z
N MET A 1 16.96 -3.98 -17.67
CA MET A 1 17.23 -5.13 -16.76
C MET A 1 18.73 -5.29 -16.66
N LYS A 2 19.35 -5.12 -15.48
CA LYS A 2 20.74 -5.51 -15.29
C LYS A 2 20.81 -7.01 -15.44
N ASN A 3 21.59 -7.50 -16.40
CA ASN A 3 21.90 -8.94 -16.50
C ASN A 3 22.53 -9.37 -15.18
N ILE A 4 21.91 -10.32 -14.48
CA ILE A 4 22.49 -10.97 -13.31
C ILE A 4 23.64 -11.80 -13.85
N ALA A 5 24.86 -11.30 -13.72
CA ALA A 5 26.05 -12.04 -14.12
C ALA A 5 26.35 -13.07 -13.03
N ILE A 6 26.06 -14.34 -13.32
CA ILE A 6 26.41 -15.45 -12.43
C ILE A 6 27.90 -15.75 -12.61
N LYS A 7 28.64 -15.73 -11.50
CA LYS A 7 29.99 -16.27 -11.44
C LYS A 7 29.92 -17.64 -10.74
N PRO A 8 30.13 -18.76 -11.43
CA PRO A 8 29.95 -20.09 -10.85
C PRO A 8 30.75 -20.32 -9.56
N GLU A 9 31.91 -19.65 -9.43
CA GLU A 9 32.77 -19.69 -8.24
C GLU A 9 32.14 -19.15 -6.96
N ASP A 10 31.03 -18.39 -7.05
CA ASP A 10 30.32 -17.85 -5.89
C ASP A 10 29.27 -18.83 -5.35
N TYR A 11 28.94 -19.88 -6.10
CA TYR A 11 27.86 -20.80 -5.77
C TYR A 11 28.37 -22.19 -5.36
N THR A 12 27.73 -22.76 -4.34
CA THR A 12 28.04 -24.06 -3.78
C THR A 12 26.96 -25.07 -4.16
N ILE A 13 27.37 -26.22 -4.69
CA ILE A 13 26.49 -27.32 -5.06
C ILE A 13 26.77 -28.50 -4.13
N LEU A 14 25.73 -29.05 -3.49
CA LEU A 14 25.80 -30.30 -2.77
C LEU A 14 25.46 -31.44 -3.73
N ALA A 15 26.42 -32.33 -3.95
CA ALA A 15 26.24 -33.52 -4.75
C ALA A 15 26.08 -34.75 -3.85
N VAL A 16 24.97 -35.47 -3.97
CA VAL A 16 24.58 -36.59 -3.12
C VAL A 16 24.38 -37.84 -3.95
N ASP A 17 25.16 -38.87 -3.70
CA ASP A 17 25.08 -40.19 -4.35
C ASP A 17 25.82 -41.21 -3.44
N ASP A 18 25.32 -42.42 -3.28
CA ASP A 18 25.94 -43.48 -2.48
C ASP A 18 27.11 -44.15 -3.19
N ILE A 19 27.23 -43.96 -4.50
CA ILE A 19 28.26 -44.56 -5.34
C ILE A 19 29.44 -43.56 -5.51
N ALA A 20 30.56 -43.87 -4.93
CA ALA A 20 31.76 -43.00 -4.94
C ALA A 20 32.20 -42.58 -6.37
N THR A 21 32.05 -43.46 -7.36
CA THR A 21 32.39 -43.14 -8.76
C THR A 21 31.46 -42.07 -9.35
N ASN A 22 30.18 -42.05 -8.98
CA ASN A 22 29.25 -41.01 -9.40
C ASN A 22 29.62 -39.65 -8.78
N ILE A 23 29.93 -39.65 -7.49
CA ILE A 23 30.43 -38.44 -6.79
C ILE A 23 31.69 -37.89 -7.47
N MET A 24 32.66 -38.76 -7.81
CA MET A 24 33.87 -38.32 -8.52
C MET A 24 33.56 -37.71 -9.88
N LEU A 25 32.64 -38.30 -10.63
CA LEU A 25 32.21 -37.78 -11.93
C LEU A 25 31.51 -36.43 -11.79
N LEU A 26 30.55 -36.29 -10.88
CA LEU A 26 29.85 -35.03 -10.57
C LEU A 26 30.84 -33.95 -10.18
N LYS A 27 31.79 -34.29 -9.28
CA LYS A 27 32.86 -33.38 -8.86
C LYS A 27 33.73 -32.92 -10.03
N ALA A 28 34.11 -33.82 -10.92
CA ALA A 28 34.90 -33.47 -12.09
C ALA A 28 34.17 -32.50 -13.05
N VAL A 29 32.89 -32.80 -13.35
CA VAL A 29 32.05 -32.02 -14.25
C VAL A 29 31.79 -30.62 -13.68
N LEU A 30 31.37 -30.51 -12.42
CA LEU A 30 31.01 -29.26 -11.77
C LEU A 30 32.25 -28.39 -11.49
N SER A 31 33.41 -29.00 -11.11
CA SER A 31 34.69 -28.26 -10.92
C SER A 31 35.16 -27.66 -12.23
N ARG A 32 35.00 -28.37 -13.36
CA ARG A 32 35.34 -27.83 -14.68
C ARG A 32 34.50 -26.61 -15.04
N ALA A 33 33.24 -26.57 -14.56
CA ALA A 33 32.35 -25.43 -14.67
C ALA A 33 32.58 -24.34 -13.57
N LYS A 34 33.60 -24.52 -12.71
CA LYS A 34 34.06 -23.63 -11.64
C LYS A 34 33.10 -23.47 -10.46
N TYR A 35 32.12 -24.36 -10.25
CA TYR A 35 31.30 -24.37 -9.05
C TYR A 35 32.09 -24.89 -7.84
N LYS A 36 31.70 -24.39 -6.63
CA LYS A 36 32.14 -25.00 -5.37
C LYS A 36 31.29 -26.25 -5.12
N ILE A 37 31.92 -27.31 -4.59
CA ILE A 37 31.25 -28.59 -4.45
C ILE A 37 31.45 -29.14 -3.04
N VAL A 38 30.30 -29.44 -2.43
CA VAL A 38 30.21 -30.25 -1.22
C VAL A 38 29.63 -31.60 -1.64
N THR A 39 30.06 -32.68 -1.03
CA THR A 39 29.59 -34.04 -1.38
C THR A 39 29.02 -34.75 -0.16
N ALA A 40 28.01 -35.56 -0.35
CA ALA A 40 27.47 -36.47 0.66
C ALA A 40 27.29 -37.87 0.07
N SER A 41 27.57 -38.91 0.86
CA SER A 41 27.52 -40.31 0.48
C SER A 41 26.22 -41.01 0.83
N GLY A 42 25.22 -40.29 1.37
CA GLY A 42 23.90 -40.83 1.74
C GLY A 42 22.94 -39.76 2.23
N GLY A 43 21.69 -40.17 2.45
CA GLY A 43 20.61 -39.24 2.74
C GLY A 43 20.76 -38.46 4.06
N TYR A 44 21.18 -39.12 5.14
CA TYR A 44 21.38 -38.46 6.44
C TYR A 44 22.51 -37.44 6.39
N GLU A 45 23.64 -37.74 5.74
CA GLU A 45 24.76 -36.83 5.55
C GLU A 45 24.33 -35.65 4.67
N ALA A 46 23.47 -35.90 3.68
CA ALA A 46 22.94 -34.84 2.80
C ALA A 46 22.11 -33.82 3.59
N ILE A 47 21.21 -34.26 4.46
CA ILE A 47 20.38 -33.38 5.30
C ILE A 47 21.26 -32.56 6.24
N GLU A 48 22.22 -33.20 6.95
CA GLU A 48 23.14 -32.50 7.83
C GLU A 48 23.94 -31.42 7.10
N LYS A 49 24.53 -31.77 5.95
CA LYS A 49 25.33 -30.83 5.16
C LYS A 49 24.50 -29.74 4.55
N ALA A 50 23.28 -30.02 4.09
CA ALA A 50 22.38 -29.03 3.55
C ALA A 50 22.04 -27.93 4.58
N SER A 51 21.76 -28.30 5.84
CA SER A 51 21.49 -27.35 6.92
C SER A 51 22.72 -26.58 7.37
N LYS A 52 23.90 -27.20 7.33
CA LYS A 52 25.16 -26.64 7.85
C LYS A 52 25.86 -25.72 6.82
N GLU A 53 25.93 -26.18 5.57
CA GLU A 53 26.66 -25.52 4.49
C GLU A 53 25.75 -24.59 3.63
N THR A 54 24.43 -24.74 3.78
CA THR A 54 23.41 -23.98 3.03
C THR A 54 23.76 -23.82 1.53
N PRO A 55 23.87 -24.94 0.77
CA PRO A 55 24.25 -24.90 -0.64
C PRO A 55 23.22 -24.17 -1.49
N ASP A 56 23.67 -23.65 -2.63
CA ASP A 56 22.79 -22.93 -3.57
C ASP A 56 21.96 -23.87 -4.46
N LEU A 57 22.36 -25.14 -4.55
CA LEU A 57 21.65 -26.20 -5.28
C LEU A 57 22.07 -27.56 -4.74
N ILE A 58 21.13 -28.51 -4.75
CA ILE A 58 21.40 -29.91 -4.37
C ILE A 58 21.14 -30.81 -5.59
N LEU A 59 22.15 -31.61 -5.95
CA LEU A 59 22.01 -32.75 -6.88
C LEU A 59 21.82 -33.99 -6.03
N LEU A 60 20.69 -34.67 -6.11
CA LEU A 60 20.28 -35.72 -5.20
C LEU A 60 19.96 -37.01 -5.94
N ASP A 61 20.70 -38.05 -5.68
CA ASP A 61 20.31 -39.39 -6.14
C ASP A 61 19.02 -39.85 -5.45
N ILE A 62 18.14 -40.50 -6.22
CA ILE A 62 16.92 -41.08 -5.66
C ILE A 62 17.20 -42.42 -4.98
N MET A 63 18.03 -43.26 -5.61
CA MET A 63 18.22 -44.65 -5.20
C MET A 63 19.43 -44.77 -4.27
N MET A 64 19.22 -44.51 -2.99
CA MET A 64 20.24 -44.63 -1.96
C MET A 64 19.80 -45.63 -0.86
N PRO A 65 20.75 -46.39 -0.27
CA PRO A 65 20.44 -47.22 0.89
C PRO A 65 20.08 -46.36 2.11
N ASP A 66 19.32 -46.90 3.04
CA ASP A 66 18.90 -46.34 4.33
C ASP A 66 17.87 -45.19 4.22
N LEU A 67 18.15 -44.14 3.48
CA LEU A 67 17.25 -42.99 3.27
C LEU A 67 17.28 -42.61 1.81
N ASP A 68 16.19 -42.86 1.09
CA ASP A 68 16.06 -42.56 -0.32
C ASP A 68 15.92 -41.04 -0.60
N GLY A 69 16.15 -40.63 -1.85
CA GLY A 69 16.08 -39.21 -2.23
C GLY A 69 14.71 -38.57 -2.03
N TYR A 70 13.61 -39.37 -2.06
CA TYR A 70 12.27 -38.85 -1.79
C TYR A 70 12.05 -38.52 -0.32
N GLU A 71 12.61 -39.29 0.60
CA GLU A 71 12.57 -38.96 2.01
C GLU A 71 13.49 -37.77 2.33
N VAL A 72 14.70 -37.73 1.73
CA VAL A 72 15.60 -36.58 1.88
C VAL A 72 14.92 -35.27 1.49
N ILE A 73 14.27 -35.21 0.32
CA ILE A 73 13.62 -33.96 -0.13
C ILE A 73 12.46 -33.55 0.79
N LYS A 74 11.71 -34.48 1.37
CA LYS A 74 10.67 -34.17 2.36
C LYS A 74 11.26 -33.48 3.60
N HIS A 75 12.39 -33.98 4.09
CA HIS A 75 13.09 -33.35 5.21
C HIS A 75 13.61 -31.96 4.84
N LEU A 76 14.23 -31.80 3.67
CA LEU A 76 14.74 -30.52 3.20
C LEU A 76 13.63 -29.48 3.02
N LYS A 77 12.46 -29.89 2.51
CA LYS A 77 11.33 -28.98 2.29
C LYS A 77 10.51 -28.66 3.54
N ALA A 78 10.68 -29.44 4.61
CA ALA A 78 10.09 -29.19 5.92
C ALA A 78 10.91 -28.26 6.83
N ASP A 79 12.21 -28.10 6.54
CA ASP A 79 13.11 -27.25 7.33
C ASP A 79 13.17 -25.82 6.72
N PRO A 80 12.84 -24.77 7.49
CA PRO A 80 12.90 -23.36 7.02
C PRO A 80 14.27 -22.94 6.49
N VAL A 81 15.37 -23.57 6.90
CA VAL A 81 16.73 -23.26 6.44
C VAL A 81 16.99 -23.79 5.04
N THR A 82 16.42 -24.94 4.70
CA THR A 82 16.72 -25.67 3.45
C THR A 82 15.56 -25.72 2.44
N GLN A 83 14.36 -25.34 2.84
CA GLN A 83 13.13 -25.46 2.02
C GLN A 83 13.22 -24.77 0.66
N ASP A 84 13.94 -23.64 0.59
CA ASP A 84 14.06 -22.83 -0.62
C ASP A 84 15.22 -23.24 -1.52
N ILE A 85 16.08 -24.17 -1.08
CA ILE A 85 17.19 -24.67 -1.89
C ILE A 85 16.64 -25.52 -3.05
N PRO A 86 16.98 -25.21 -4.31
CA PRO A 86 16.57 -26.02 -5.44
C PRO A 86 17.22 -27.39 -5.41
N VAL A 87 16.39 -28.43 -5.61
CA VAL A 87 16.82 -29.83 -5.65
C VAL A 87 16.60 -30.38 -7.05
N ILE A 88 17.66 -30.92 -7.67
CA ILE A 88 17.61 -31.63 -8.93
C ILE A 88 17.85 -33.12 -8.65
N PHE A 89 16.90 -33.96 -8.99
CA PHE A 89 17.06 -35.39 -8.85
C PHE A 89 17.98 -35.97 -9.95
N LEU A 90 18.87 -36.88 -9.55
CA LEU A 90 19.62 -37.75 -10.43
C LEU A 90 18.93 -39.12 -10.42
N THR A 91 18.41 -39.58 -11.54
CA THR A 91 17.58 -40.78 -11.57
C THR A 91 17.90 -41.71 -12.71
N ALA A 92 17.92 -43.01 -12.44
CA ALA A 92 17.90 -44.05 -13.46
C ALA A 92 16.45 -44.46 -13.88
N LEU A 93 15.43 -43.85 -13.21
CA LEU A 93 14.03 -44.16 -13.46
C LEU A 93 13.55 -43.44 -14.73
N HIS A 94 12.96 -44.19 -15.62
CA HIS A 94 12.34 -43.67 -16.84
C HIS A 94 10.82 -43.64 -16.78
N ASN A 95 10.24 -44.04 -15.63
CA ASN A 95 8.79 -44.08 -15.45
C ASN A 95 8.25 -42.66 -15.18
N PRO A 96 7.29 -42.17 -15.98
CA PRO A 96 6.67 -40.85 -15.77
C PRO A 96 6.06 -40.65 -14.38
N GLU A 97 5.59 -41.72 -13.73
CA GLU A 97 4.99 -41.64 -12.39
C GLU A 97 6.00 -41.22 -11.32
N ASP A 98 7.24 -41.69 -11.40
CA ASP A 98 8.31 -41.35 -10.46
C ASP A 98 8.77 -39.91 -10.60
N ILE A 99 8.81 -39.41 -11.83
CA ILE A 99 9.11 -38.00 -12.13
C ILE A 99 8.04 -37.08 -11.55
N VAL A 100 6.76 -37.41 -11.77
CA VAL A 100 5.62 -36.64 -11.20
C VAL A 100 5.64 -36.67 -9.68
N LYS A 101 5.99 -37.81 -9.06
CA LYS A 101 6.16 -37.92 -7.62
C LYS A 101 7.24 -36.98 -7.09
N GLY A 102 8.39 -36.91 -7.77
CA GLY A 102 9.47 -36.00 -7.41
C GLY A 102 9.05 -34.53 -7.41
N PHE A 103 8.38 -34.06 -8.46
CA PHE A 103 7.86 -32.70 -8.54
C PHE A 103 6.82 -32.39 -7.45
N LYS A 104 5.92 -33.33 -7.13
CA LYS A 104 4.94 -33.17 -6.03
C LYS A 104 5.59 -33.03 -4.65
N LEU A 105 6.78 -33.59 -4.48
CA LEU A 105 7.56 -33.48 -3.25
C LEU A 105 8.41 -32.21 -3.20
N GLY A 106 8.41 -31.38 -4.25
CA GLY A 106 9.11 -30.10 -4.28
C GLY A 106 10.47 -30.13 -4.96
N ALA A 107 10.77 -31.14 -5.80
CA ALA A 107 11.94 -31.12 -6.67
C ALA A 107 11.80 -30.01 -7.73
N SER A 108 12.90 -29.35 -8.02
CA SER A 108 12.96 -28.29 -9.05
C SER A 108 13.16 -28.85 -10.45
N ASP A 109 13.83 -29.99 -10.58
CA ASP A 109 14.09 -30.65 -11.87
C ASP A 109 14.60 -32.09 -11.65
N TYR A 110 14.87 -32.78 -12.75
CA TYR A 110 15.50 -34.10 -12.75
C TYR A 110 16.50 -34.24 -13.91
N VAL A 111 17.48 -35.12 -13.74
CA VAL A 111 18.45 -35.51 -14.77
C VAL A 111 18.55 -37.03 -14.78
N SER A 112 18.35 -37.65 -15.97
CA SER A 112 18.44 -39.09 -16.12
C SER A 112 19.88 -39.59 -16.15
N LYS A 113 20.14 -40.73 -15.49
CA LYS A 113 21.42 -41.46 -15.57
C LYS A 113 21.37 -42.48 -16.73
N PRO A 114 22.44 -42.63 -17.55
CA PRO A 114 23.67 -41.84 -17.52
C PRO A 114 23.45 -40.43 -18.05
N PHE A 115 23.90 -39.42 -17.34
CA PHE A 115 23.65 -38.02 -17.69
C PHE A 115 24.69 -37.47 -18.70
N ASN A 116 24.20 -36.63 -19.60
CA ASN A 116 25.06 -35.82 -20.45
C ASN A 116 25.63 -34.64 -19.63
N HIS A 117 26.92 -34.40 -19.75
CA HIS A 117 27.64 -33.34 -19.00
C HIS A 117 27.09 -31.94 -19.34
N GLU A 118 26.79 -31.67 -20.61
CA GLU A 118 26.28 -30.36 -21.05
C GLU A 118 24.84 -30.13 -20.53
N GLU A 119 24.00 -31.18 -20.55
CA GLU A 119 22.65 -31.14 -20.00
C GLU A 119 22.69 -30.85 -18.51
N LEU A 120 23.50 -31.57 -17.73
CA LEU A 120 23.66 -31.37 -16.28
C LEU A 120 24.06 -29.93 -15.97
N ILE A 121 25.10 -29.41 -16.62
CA ILE A 121 25.57 -28.05 -16.39
C ILE A 121 24.54 -27.02 -16.81
N THR A 122 23.83 -27.22 -17.89
CA THR A 122 22.76 -26.32 -18.35
C THR A 122 21.64 -26.23 -17.33
N ARG A 123 21.15 -27.35 -16.79
CA ARG A 123 20.10 -27.39 -15.76
C ARG A 123 20.56 -26.76 -14.44
N VAL A 124 21.77 -27.12 -13.99
CA VAL A 124 22.39 -26.52 -12.79
C VAL A 124 22.47 -25.00 -12.92
N THR A 125 23.03 -24.51 -14.04
CA THR A 125 23.18 -23.08 -14.28
C THR A 125 21.82 -22.37 -14.31
N HIS A 126 20.82 -23.00 -14.96
CA HIS A 126 19.46 -22.45 -15.02
C HIS A 126 18.82 -22.30 -13.63
N HIS A 127 18.90 -23.34 -12.80
CA HIS A 127 18.30 -23.29 -11.46
C HIS A 127 19.04 -22.35 -10.50
N ILE A 128 20.37 -22.28 -10.60
CA ILE A 128 21.15 -21.28 -9.86
C ILE A 128 20.77 -19.86 -10.30
N TYR A 129 20.58 -19.63 -11.62
CA TYR A 129 20.12 -18.32 -12.11
C TYR A 129 18.75 -17.94 -11.53
N LEU A 130 17.79 -18.86 -11.55
CA LEU A 130 16.46 -18.61 -10.99
C LEU A 130 16.53 -18.29 -9.49
N ALA A 131 17.27 -19.06 -8.70
CA ALA A 131 17.44 -18.84 -7.28
C ALA A 131 18.11 -17.49 -6.98
N ALA A 132 19.17 -17.12 -7.72
CA ALA A 132 19.83 -15.84 -7.59
C ALA A 132 18.93 -14.66 -7.97
N ALA A 133 18.15 -14.80 -9.04
CA ALA A 133 17.18 -13.78 -9.46
C ALA A 133 16.10 -13.57 -8.40
N GLN A 134 15.56 -14.64 -7.84
CA GLN A 134 14.56 -14.59 -6.78
C GLN A 134 15.09 -13.91 -5.52
N ARG A 135 16.30 -14.27 -5.06
CA ARG A 135 16.97 -13.61 -3.92
C ARG A 135 17.16 -12.12 -4.16
N THR A 136 17.61 -11.73 -5.36
CA THR A 136 17.79 -10.32 -5.72
C THR A 136 16.48 -9.54 -5.69
N ILE A 137 15.39 -10.11 -6.23
CA ILE A 137 14.06 -9.49 -6.20
C ILE A 137 13.57 -9.31 -4.76
N MET A 138 13.71 -10.34 -3.92
CA MET A 138 13.33 -10.25 -2.50
C MET A 138 14.11 -9.16 -1.77
N GLN A 139 15.42 -9.11 -1.95
CA GLN A 139 16.28 -8.08 -1.34
C GLN A 139 15.87 -6.68 -1.79
N GLN A 140 15.66 -6.46 -3.09
CA GLN A 140 15.23 -5.15 -3.61
C GLN A 140 13.85 -4.76 -3.08
N ARG A 141 12.92 -5.71 -2.95
CA ARG A 141 11.62 -5.48 -2.34
C ARG A 141 11.76 -5.02 -0.89
N ASP A 142 12.59 -5.70 -0.11
CA ASP A 142 12.76 -5.39 1.31
C ASP A 142 13.47 -4.03 1.52
N GLU A 143 14.47 -3.70 0.69
CA GLU A 143 15.12 -2.38 0.67
C GLU A 143 14.14 -1.25 0.28
N LEU A 144 13.28 -1.50 -0.73
CA LEU A 144 12.27 -0.55 -1.14
C LEU A 144 11.24 -0.33 -0.03
N GLN A 145 10.77 -1.40 0.61
CA GLN A 145 9.83 -1.32 1.70
C GLN A 145 10.40 -0.54 2.89
N ALA A 146 11.65 -0.82 3.27
CA ALA A 146 12.34 -0.07 4.33
C ALA A 146 12.46 1.43 4.01
N THR A 147 12.74 1.77 2.74
CA THR A 147 12.82 3.16 2.28
C THR A 147 11.46 3.86 2.37
N VAL A 148 10.38 3.18 1.94
CA VAL A 148 9.02 3.68 2.04
C VAL A 148 8.63 3.91 3.50
N ASP A 149 8.90 2.94 4.38
CA ASP A 149 8.58 3.06 5.81
C ASP A 149 9.34 4.20 6.49
N ALA A 150 10.63 4.38 6.17
CA ALA A 150 11.45 5.48 6.69
C ALA A 150 10.92 6.84 6.24
N ARG A 151 10.58 6.99 4.95
CA ARG A 151 9.98 8.21 4.39
C ARG A 151 8.67 8.57 5.09
N ASP A 152 7.79 7.60 5.28
CA ASP A 152 6.47 7.81 5.87
C ASP A 152 6.57 8.18 7.36
N LYS A 153 7.50 7.55 8.07
CA LYS A 153 7.82 7.92 9.46
C LYS A 153 8.33 9.35 9.54
N MET A 154 9.20 9.76 8.62
CA MET A 154 9.73 11.13 8.58
C MET A 154 8.60 12.15 8.36
N TYR A 155 7.69 11.92 7.41
CA TYR A 155 6.54 12.80 7.20
C TYR A 155 5.64 12.91 8.44
N SER A 156 5.41 11.80 9.13
CA SER A 156 4.60 11.79 10.36
C SER A 156 5.25 12.60 11.48
N VAL A 157 6.56 12.51 11.65
CA VAL A 157 7.30 13.27 12.67
C VAL A 157 7.27 14.76 12.33
N ILE A 158 7.65 15.15 11.10
CA ILE A 158 7.68 16.55 10.68
C ILE A 158 6.31 17.20 10.85
N ALA A 159 5.25 16.55 10.40
CA ALA A 159 3.92 17.12 10.49
C ALA A 159 3.41 17.19 11.94
N HIS A 160 3.78 16.24 12.81
CA HIS A 160 3.49 16.33 14.25
C HIS A 160 4.20 17.54 14.90
N ASP A 161 5.50 17.69 14.63
CA ASP A 161 6.32 18.72 15.27
C ASP A 161 5.98 20.14 14.77
N LEU A 162 5.46 20.27 13.54
CA LEU A 162 4.95 21.53 13.01
C LEU A 162 3.53 21.85 13.49
N ARG A 163 2.70 20.84 13.80
CA ARG A 163 1.32 21.07 14.27
C ARG A 163 1.29 21.86 15.57
N SER A 164 2.18 21.58 16.50
CA SER A 164 2.21 22.24 17.82
C SER A 164 2.48 23.76 17.73
N PRO A 165 3.56 24.24 17.09
CA PRO A 165 3.84 25.68 17.01
C PRO A 165 2.79 26.41 16.17
N ILE A 166 2.30 25.82 15.09
CA ILE A 166 1.25 26.44 14.25
C ILE A 166 -0.08 26.49 14.99
N GLY A 167 -0.42 25.46 15.79
CA GLY A 167 -1.58 25.47 16.67
C GLY A 167 -1.51 26.60 17.72
N THR A 168 -0.32 26.83 18.27
CA THR A 168 -0.09 27.95 19.19
C THR A 168 -0.26 29.30 18.49
N LEU A 169 0.30 29.48 17.28
CA LEU A 169 0.12 30.71 16.52
C LEU A 169 -1.37 30.99 16.22
N LYS A 170 -2.13 29.94 15.84
CA LYS A 170 -3.58 30.05 15.62
C LYS A 170 -4.31 30.56 16.87
N ILE A 171 -3.96 30.03 18.05
CA ILE A 171 -4.55 30.48 19.33
C ILE A 171 -4.22 31.95 19.57
N VAL A 172 -2.97 32.38 19.36
CA VAL A 172 -2.52 33.77 19.55
C VAL A 172 -3.29 34.69 18.60
N PHE A 173 -3.37 34.39 17.31
CA PHE A 173 -4.10 35.22 16.35
C PHE A 173 -5.60 35.31 16.68
N ASN A 174 -6.23 34.19 17.08
CA ASN A 174 -7.63 34.20 17.50
C ASN A 174 -7.84 35.09 18.74
N MET A 175 -6.93 35.02 19.75
CA MET A 175 -6.97 35.89 20.92
C MET A 175 -6.81 37.37 20.55
N LEU A 176 -5.91 37.71 19.62
CA LEU A 176 -5.76 39.07 19.13
C LEU A 176 -7.03 39.57 18.46
N LEU A 177 -7.65 38.78 17.57
CA LEU A 177 -8.88 39.15 16.88
C LEU A 177 -10.10 39.27 17.83
N MET A 178 -10.10 38.52 18.98
CA MET A 178 -11.19 38.62 19.95
C MET A 178 -11.03 39.86 20.86
N ASN A 179 -9.82 40.36 21.05
CA ASN A 179 -9.54 41.42 22.05
C ASN A 179 -9.17 42.77 21.45
N LEU A 180 -8.85 42.82 20.14
CA LEU A 180 -8.44 44.07 19.47
C LEU A 180 -9.57 44.60 18.60
N THR A 181 -9.82 45.89 18.66
CA THR A 181 -10.79 46.58 17.82
C THR A 181 -10.10 47.55 16.84
N PRO A 182 -10.75 47.94 15.72
CA PRO A 182 -10.18 48.89 14.78
C PRO A 182 -9.75 50.22 15.44
N GLU A 183 -10.50 50.65 16.47
CA GLU A 183 -10.21 51.90 17.20
C GLU A 183 -8.91 51.81 18.01
N GLN A 184 -8.53 50.60 18.45
CA GLN A 184 -7.32 50.38 19.27
C GLN A 184 -6.04 50.28 18.45
N ILE A 185 -6.10 49.65 17.27
CA ILE A 185 -4.90 49.35 16.48
C ILE A 185 -4.93 49.92 15.07
N GLY A 186 -6.03 50.49 14.64
CA GLY A 186 -6.26 50.92 13.24
C GLY A 186 -6.67 49.78 12.29
N GLU A 187 -7.40 50.14 11.26
CA GLU A 187 -7.93 49.15 10.30
C GLU A 187 -6.83 48.33 9.62
N GLU A 188 -5.75 49.00 9.17
CA GLU A 188 -4.62 48.37 8.49
C GLU A 188 -3.95 47.27 9.32
N ASN A 189 -3.73 47.53 10.62
CA ASN A 189 -3.16 46.52 11.53
C ASN A 189 -4.13 45.37 11.81
N LEU A 190 -5.43 45.65 11.91
CA LEU A 190 -6.46 44.60 12.05
C LEU A 190 -6.53 43.72 10.83
N GLU A 191 -6.41 44.29 9.64
CA GLU A 191 -6.29 43.52 8.41
C GLU A 191 -5.07 42.62 8.38
N MET A 192 -3.89 43.12 8.82
CA MET A 192 -2.67 42.30 8.93
C MET A 192 -2.83 41.14 9.91
N VAL A 193 -3.43 41.36 11.09
CA VAL A 193 -3.72 40.30 12.06
C VAL A 193 -4.67 39.27 11.48
N THR A 194 -5.71 39.71 10.78
CA THR A 194 -6.68 38.83 10.11
C THR A 194 -6.00 38.00 9.01
N MET A 195 -5.12 38.61 8.23
CA MET A 195 -4.32 37.91 7.21
C MET A 195 -3.41 36.86 7.83
N GLY A 196 -2.71 37.20 8.93
CA GLY A 196 -1.85 36.28 9.68
C GLY A 196 -2.64 35.06 10.20
N ASN A 197 -3.85 35.31 10.77
CA ASN A 197 -4.73 34.24 11.20
C ASN A 197 -5.15 33.30 10.05
N ASN A 198 -5.54 33.88 8.92
CA ASN A 198 -5.96 33.11 7.75
C ASN A 198 -4.82 32.24 7.19
N ILE A 199 -3.59 32.76 7.12
CA ILE A 199 -2.40 32.02 6.71
C ILE A 199 -2.13 30.88 7.68
N THR A 200 -2.16 31.15 8.98
CA THR A 200 -1.92 30.16 10.04
C THR A 200 -2.95 29.03 10.01
N GLU A 201 -4.24 29.37 9.83
CA GLU A 201 -5.31 28.38 9.70
C GLU A 201 -5.16 27.51 8.44
N SER A 202 -4.82 28.11 7.33
CA SER A 202 -4.56 27.40 6.09
C SER A 202 -3.38 26.43 6.23
N THR A 203 -2.29 26.87 6.88
CA THR A 203 -1.11 26.05 7.10
C THR A 203 -1.41 24.89 8.08
N PHE A 204 -2.19 25.15 9.12
CA PHE A 204 -2.63 24.11 10.05
C PHE A 204 -3.45 23.03 9.36
N MET A 205 -4.39 23.42 8.48
CA MET A 205 -5.17 22.47 7.68
C MET A 205 -4.31 21.66 6.71
N LEU A 206 -3.29 22.28 6.11
CA LEU A 206 -2.34 21.58 5.24
C LEU A 206 -1.60 20.47 5.98
N LEU A 207 -1.08 20.78 7.17
CA LEU A 207 -0.38 19.82 8.03
C LEU A 207 -1.31 18.69 8.50
N ASP A 208 -2.54 19.01 8.87
CA ASP A 208 -3.53 18.01 9.29
C ASP A 208 -3.87 17.06 8.14
N ASN A 209 -4.05 17.58 6.94
CA ASN A 209 -4.29 16.80 5.74
C ASN A 209 -3.08 15.92 5.38
N LEU A 210 -1.85 16.45 5.47
CA LEU A 210 -0.62 15.69 5.23
C LEU A 210 -0.48 14.53 6.22
N LEU A 211 -0.73 14.76 7.52
CA LEU A 211 -0.71 13.71 8.55
C LEU A 211 -1.76 12.62 8.31
N LYS A 212 -2.97 13.02 7.92
CA LYS A 212 -4.04 12.05 7.61
C LYS A 212 -3.71 11.26 6.36
N TRP A 213 -3.17 11.91 5.34
CA TRP A 213 -2.74 11.27 4.11
C TRP A 213 -1.61 10.26 4.36
N THR A 214 -0.57 10.62 5.12
CA THR A 214 0.54 9.70 5.45
C THR A 214 0.07 8.49 6.26
N LYS A 215 -0.81 8.70 7.25
CA LYS A 215 -1.41 7.59 8.01
C LYS A 215 -2.28 6.68 7.12
N SER A 216 -2.93 7.25 6.14
CA SER A 216 -3.74 6.53 5.17
C SER A 216 -2.87 5.64 4.28
N GLN A 217 -1.80 6.17 3.69
CA GLN A 217 -0.89 5.42 2.82
C GLN A 217 -0.21 4.24 3.53
N THR A 218 0.12 4.38 4.81
CA THR A 218 0.81 3.34 5.60
C THR A 218 -0.10 2.23 6.16
N GLY A 219 -1.40 2.27 5.88
CA GLY A 219 -2.35 1.33 6.46
C GLY A 219 -2.54 1.48 7.99
N ARG A 220 -1.84 2.44 8.63
CA ARG A 220 -1.89 2.68 10.07
C ARG A 220 -3.12 3.50 10.51
N MET A 221 -3.99 3.84 9.59
CA MET A 221 -5.26 4.47 9.91
C MET A 221 -6.24 3.37 10.33
N ASN A 222 -6.41 3.18 11.62
CA ASN A 222 -7.44 2.28 12.15
C ASN A 222 -8.81 2.84 11.78
N SER A 223 -9.51 2.16 10.87
CA SER A 223 -10.87 2.52 10.50
C SER A 223 -11.84 1.96 11.56
N VAL A 224 -12.64 2.83 12.14
CA VAL A 224 -13.68 2.45 13.11
C VAL A 224 -15.04 2.58 12.43
N PHE A 225 -15.47 1.47 11.81
CA PHE A 225 -16.77 1.43 11.15
C PHE A 225 -17.91 1.27 12.16
N GLN A 226 -18.94 2.08 12.00
CA GLN A 226 -20.15 2.01 12.81
C GLN A 226 -21.39 2.28 11.95
N GLU A 227 -22.50 1.70 12.34
CA GLU A 227 -23.78 1.94 11.69
C GLU A 227 -24.36 3.27 12.17
N VAL A 228 -24.58 4.20 11.22
CA VAL A 228 -25.02 5.57 11.51
C VAL A 228 -26.01 6.06 10.45
N ASP A 229 -26.81 7.05 10.81
CA ASP A 229 -27.54 7.86 9.84
C ASP A 229 -26.56 8.86 9.19
N ILE A 230 -26.22 8.62 7.91
CA ILE A 230 -25.31 9.47 7.16
C ILE A 230 -25.88 10.89 6.96
N SER A 231 -27.19 11.04 6.92
CA SER A 231 -27.86 12.33 6.77
C SER A 231 -27.54 13.27 7.94
N GLU A 232 -27.59 12.75 9.17
CA GLU A 232 -27.20 13.51 10.36
C GLU A 232 -25.72 13.86 10.37
N VAL A 233 -24.85 12.90 10.02
CA VAL A 233 -23.38 13.13 9.97
C VAL A 233 -23.02 14.21 8.96
N VAL A 234 -23.63 14.20 7.77
CA VAL A 234 -23.42 15.18 6.70
C VAL A 234 -23.88 16.56 7.13
N VAL A 235 -25.08 16.68 7.70
CA VAL A 235 -25.60 17.97 8.20
C VAL A 235 -24.73 18.52 9.31
N PHE A 236 -24.35 17.69 10.29
CA PHE A 236 -23.48 18.11 11.37
C PHE A 236 -22.12 18.61 10.89
N ALA A 237 -21.46 17.84 9.99
CA ALA A 237 -20.16 18.19 9.45
C ALA A 237 -20.20 19.48 8.60
N SER A 238 -21.28 19.71 7.84
CA SER A 238 -21.44 20.91 7.01
C SER A 238 -21.60 22.16 7.85
N LYS A 239 -22.43 22.10 8.92
CA LYS A 239 -22.67 23.22 9.83
C LYS A 239 -21.41 23.78 10.48
N MET A 240 -20.35 22.98 10.60
CA MET A 240 -19.05 23.46 11.08
C MET A 240 -18.43 24.51 10.14
N SER A 241 -18.88 24.60 8.89
CA SER A 241 -18.41 25.58 7.90
C SER A 241 -19.32 26.81 7.80
N ASP A 242 -20.46 26.85 8.49
CA ASP A 242 -21.42 27.95 8.45
C ASP A 242 -20.80 29.32 8.76
N PRO A 243 -19.95 29.49 9.81
CA PRO A 243 -19.36 30.78 10.10
C PRO A 243 -18.52 31.33 8.94
N VAL A 244 -17.81 30.45 8.23
CA VAL A 244 -16.97 30.84 7.08
C VAL A 244 -17.84 31.16 5.85
N ALA A 245 -18.92 30.43 5.65
CA ALA A 245 -19.88 30.67 4.58
C ALA A 245 -20.61 32.04 4.79
N GLN A 246 -20.99 32.35 6.05
CA GLN A 246 -21.63 33.61 6.40
C GLN A 246 -20.75 34.84 6.10
N VAL A 247 -19.42 34.77 6.34
CA VAL A 247 -18.48 35.85 6.04
C VAL A 247 -18.51 36.22 4.53
N LYS A 248 -18.77 35.23 3.66
CA LYS A 248 -18.95 35.44 2.22
C LYS A 248 -20.42 35.62 1.78
N SER A 249 -21.36 35.69 2.74
CA SER A 249 -22.80 35.75 2.49
C SER A 249 -23.29 34.58 1.63
N ILE A 250 -22.66 33.40 1.72
CA ILE A 250 -23.03 32.19 0.98
C ILE A 250 -24.13 31.46 1.74
N SER A 251 -25.25 31.15 1.03
CA SER A 251 -26.32 30.31 1.56
C SER A 251 -26.01 28.83 1.41
N VAL A 252 -26.23 28.03 2.48
CA VAL A 252 -26.09 26.57 2.43
C VAL A 252 -27.49 25.94 2.50
N GLU A 253 -27.85 25.20 1.46
CA GLU A 253 -29.13 24.53 1.29
C GLU A 253 -28.95 23.01 1.44
N TYR A 254 -29.94 22.34 2.07
CA TYR A 254 -29.93 20.91 2.29
C TYR A 254 -31.07 20.23 1.53
N ASP A 255 -30.76 19.35 0.61
CA ASP A 255 -31.69 18.49 -0.12
C ASP A 255 -31.52 17.04 0.34
N ILE A 256 -32.08 16.74 1.50
CA ILE A 256 -31.95 15.46 2.20
C ILE A 256 -33.32 14.93 2.52
N PRO A 257 -33.84 13.90 1.81
CA PRO A 257 -35.20 13.44 1.92
C PRO A 257 -35.50 12.69 3.22
N GLY A 258 -34.50 12.18 3.93
CA GLY A 258 -34.72 11.43 5.16
C GLY A 258 -33.45 10.72 5.65
N PRO A 259 -33.55 9.92 6.71
CA PRO A 259 -32.43 9.16 7.27
C PRO A 259 -32.00 8.03 6.34
N ILE A 260 -30.69 7.83 6.22
CA ILE A 260 -30.07 6.76 5.41
C ILE A 260 -29.01 6.06 6.26
N SER A 261 -29.26 4.78 6.60
CA SER A 261 -28.30 3.98 7.38
C SER A 261 -27.17 3.46 6.51
N VAL A 262 -25.92 3.68 6.96
CA VAL A 262 -24.69 3.17 6.36
C VAL A 262 -23.71 2.70 7.44
N ASN A 263 -22.83 1.78 7.07
CA ASN A 263 -21.71 1.38 7.95
C ASN A 263 -20.43 2.10 7.49
N CYS A 264 -20.04 3.17 8.20
CA CYS A 264 -18.91 4.01 7.80
C CYS A 264 -18.07 4.46 8.99
N ASP A 265 -16.86 4.96 8.68
CA ASP A 265 -16.04 5.69 9.64
C ASP A 265 -16.47 7.18 9.64
N VAL A 266 -17.10 7.60 10.73
CA VAL A 266 -17.68 8.95 10.88
C VAL A 266 -16.63 10.04 10.81
N ASP A 267 -15.44 9.82 11.35
CA ASP A 267 -14.36 10.83 11.33
C ASP A 267 -13.76 11.00 9.93
N MET A 268 -13.73 9.93 9.14
CA MET A 268 -13.40 10.01 7.71
C MET A 268 -14.45 10.82 6.96
N VAL A 269 -15.74 10.55 7.18
CA VAL A 269 -16.84 11.31 6.53
C VAL A 269 -16.79 12.79 6.90
N LYS A 270 -16.60 13.12 8.18
CA LYS A 270 -16.43 14.52 8.62
C LYS A 270 -15.24 15.19 7.94
N THR A 271 -14.15 14.45 7.73
CA THR A 271 -12.96 14.96 7.04
C THR A 271 -13.23 15.19 5.55
N ILE A 272 -13.95 14.29 4.87
CA ILE A 272 -14.39 14.45 3.49
C ILE A 272 -15.25 15.71 3.36
N MET A 273 -16.31 15.81 4.19
CA MET A 273 -17.23 16.95 4.15
C MET A 273 -16.51 18.28 4.39
N ARG A 274 -15.61 18.35 5.38
CA ARG A 274 -14.83 19.56 5.65
C ARG A 274 -13.99 20.01 4.44
N ASN A 275 -13.34 19.08 3.74
CA ASN A 275 -12.55 19.40 2.54
C ASN A 275 -13.45 19.88 1.39
N LEU A 276 -14.57 19.20 1.14
CA LEU A 276 -15.48 19.56 0.06
C LEU A 276 -16.18 20.89 0.34
N MET A 277 -16.64 21.15 1.58
CA MET A 277 -17.21 22.43 1.98
C MET A 277 -16.21 23.58 1.90
N SER A 278 -14.97 23.36 2.35
CA SER A 278 -13.90 24.35 2.22
C SER A 278 -13.65 24.73 0.75
N ASN A 279 -13.64 23.74 -0.16
CA ASN A 279 -13.50 24.00 -1.60
C ASN A 279 -14.73 24.74 -2.14
N ALA A 280 -15.93 24.30 -1.84
CA ALA A 280 -17.17 24.95 -2.28
C ALA A 280 -17.22 26.43 -1.86
N ILE A 281 -16.90 26.77 -0.60
CA ILE A 281 -16.86 28.14 -0.11
C ILE A 281 -15.71 28.94 -0.78
N LYS A 282 -14.56 28.32 -1.00
CA LYS A 282 -13.38 28.96 -1.60
C LYS A 282 -13.67 29.41 -3.03
N TYR A 283 -14.31 28.56 -3.83
CA TYR A 283 -14.54 28.79 -5.26
C TYR A 283 -15.89 29.43 -5.58
N SER A 284 -16.81 29.53 -4.61
CA SER A 284 -18.05 30.30 -4.74
C SER A 284 -17.81 31.81 -4.73
N ASN A 285 -18.64 32.54 -5.45
CA ASN A 285 -18.72 33.99 -5.40
C ASN A 285 -19.39 34.48 -4.10
N GLU A 286 -19.18 35.73 -3.73
CA GLU A 286 -19.92 36.38 -2.62
C GLU A 286 -21.43 36.41 -2.90
N GLY A 287 -22.25 36.12 -1.90
CA GLY A 287 -23.69 36.02 -2.05
C GLY A 287 -24.16 34.74 -2.78
N GLY A 288 -23.23 33.82 -3.09
CA GLY A 288 -23.55 32.57 -3.77
C GLY A 288 -24.32 31.58 -2.91
N ARG A 289 -24.51 30.37 -3.44
CA ARG A 289 -25.15 29.27 -2.74
C ARG A 289 -24.36 27.97 -2.86
N ILE A 290 -24.51 27.09 -1.86
CA ILE A 290 -24.02 25.72 -1.88
C ILE A 290 -25.19 24.79 -1.57
N VAL A 291 -25.35 23.74 -2.36
CA VAL A 291 -26.41 22.73 -2.16
C VAL A 291 -25.77 21.40 -1.76
N ILE A 292 -26.18 20.87 -0.63
CA ILE A 292 -25.76 19.55 -0.14
C ILE A 292 -26.92 18.60 -0.30
N SER A 293 -26.70 17.52 -1.04
CA SER A 293 -27.73 16.51 -1.25
C SER A 293 -27.27 15.13 -0.81
N VAL A 294 -28.18 14.35 -0.25
CA VAL A 294 -27.96 12.94 0.08
C VAL A 294 -29.02 12.11 -0.62
N ARG A 295 -28.62 11.07 -1.30
CA ARG A 295 -29.51 10.15 -2.03
C ARG A 295 -29.13 8.72 -1.73
N GLU A 296 -30.15 7.90 -1.59
CA GLU A 296 -29.98 6.48 -1.39
C GLU A 296 -29.98 5.73 -2.72
N THR A 297 -29.04 4.78 -2.86
CA THR A 297 -29.04 3.79 -3.92
C THR A 297 -29.15 2.38 -3.32
N PRO A 298 -29.37 1.32 -4.11
CA PRO A 298 -29.47 -0.03 -3.55
C PRO A 298 -28.24 -0.47 -2.73
N THR A 299 -27.05 -0.02 -3.09
CA THR A 299 -25.77 -0.46 -2.50
C THR A 299 -25.03 0.63 -1.75
N HIS A 300 -25.30 1.92 -2.03
CA HIS A 300 -24.53 3.04 -1.48
C HIS A 300 -25.46 4.19 -1.06
N ALA A 301 -24.96 5.03 -0.16
CA ALA A 301 -25.43 6.40 -0.02
C ALA A 301 -24.56 7.29 -0.92
N ARG A 302 -25.20 8.20 -1.67
CA ARG A 302 -24.56 9.18 -2.55
C ARG A 302 -24.70 10.56 -1.91
N ILE A 303 -23.57 11.21 -1.65
CA ILE A 303 -23.51 12.54 -1.03
C ILE A 303 -22.87 13.49 -2.04
N SER A 304 -23.55 14.60 -2.35
CA SER A 304 -23.08 15.60 -3.29
C SER A 304 -23.01 16.98 -2.66
N VAL A 305 -21.92 17.69 -2.92
CA VAL A 305 -21.73 19.09 -2.56
C VAL A 305 -21.61 19.88 -3.88
N ARG A 306 -22.60 20.71 -4.16
CA ARG A 306 -22.67 21.54 -5.37
C ARG A 306 -22.45 23.01 -5.02
N ASP A 307 -21.46 23.62 -5.63
CA ASP A 307 -21.28 25.07 -5.67
C ASP A 307 -21.70 25.65 -7.03
N PHE A 308 -21.94 26.97 -7.06
CA PHE A 308 -22.29 27.74 -8.26
C PHE A 308 -21.21 28.81 -8.48
N GLY A 309 -19.96 28.41 -8.31
CA GLY A 309 -18.79 29.28 -8.40
C GLY A 309 -18.13 29.29 -9.77
N THR A 310 -16.80 29.39 -9.78
CA THR A 310 -16.01 29.53 -11.01
C THR A 310 -16.02 28.29 -11.91
N GLY A 311 -16.36 27.13 -11.38
CA GLY A 311 -16.28 25.85 -12.10
C GLY A 311 -14.85 25.43 -12.42
N ILE A 312 -14.74 24.30 -13.13
CA ILE A 312 -13.48 23.64 -13.50
C ILE A 312 -13.57 23.30 -14.98
N ARG A 313 -12.51 23.56 -15.74
CA ARG A 313 -12.43 23.18 -17.15
C ARG A 313 -12.42 21.65 -17.28
N GLU A 314 -13.12 21.11 -18.27
CA GLU A 314 -13.22 19.67 -18.52
C GLU A 314 -11.84 18.99 -18.63
N GLU A 315 -10.87 19.64 -19.25
CA GLU A 315 -9.49 19.16 -19.43
C GLU A 315 -8.69 19.04 -18.10
N ASP A 316 -9.12 19.72 -17.03
CA ASP A 316 -8.45 19.75 -15.74
C ASP A 316 -9.04 18.76 -14.73
N ILE A 317 -10.28 18.28 -14.95
CA ILE A 317 -10.93 17.28 -14.06
C ILE A 317 -10.09 16.00 -13.92
N PRO A 318 -9.56 15.38 -15.00
CA PRO A 318 -8.71 14.19 -14.87
C PRO A 318 -7.41 14.47 -14.10
N LYS A 319 -6.86 15.69 -14.19
CA LYS A 319 -5.64 16.06 -13.47
C LYS A 319 -5.86 16.17 -11.98
N LEU A 320 -7.05 16.64 -11.56
CA LEU A 320 -7.45 16.75 -10.15
C LEU A 320 -7.63 15.38 -9.47
N LEU A 321 -8.03 14.36 -10.22
CA LEU A 321 -8.24 13.01 -9.72
C LEU A 321 -6.99 12.12 -9.81
N ASN A 322 -5.93 12.58 -10.50
CA ASN A 322 -4.69 11.82 -10.64
C ASN A 322 -3.77 12.04 -9.42
N PRO A 323 -3.47 11.00 -8.62
CA PRO A 323 -2.62 11.14 -7.43
C PRO A 323 -1.16 11.49 -7.75
N GLU A 324 -0.69 11.29 -8.99
CA GLU A 324 0.68 11.59 -9.40
C GLU A 324 0.88 13.05 -9.84
N ILE A 325 -0.23 13.80 -10.05
CA ILE A 325 -0.18 15.18 -10.54
C ILE A 325 -0.54 16.12 -9.39
N HIS A 326 0.41 16.96 -8.99
CA HIS A 326 0.13 18.09 -8.10
C HIS A 326 -0.53 19.22 -8.93
N TYR A 327 -1.86 19.21 -8.99
CA TYR A 327 -2.62 20.25 -9.68
C TYR A 327 -3.31 21.19 -8.69
N THR A 328 -3.01 22.48 -8.79
CA THR A 328 -3.61 23.52 -7.94
C THR A 328 -4.19 24.63 -8.82
N THR A 329 -5.38 25.12 -8.46
CA THR A 329 -6.00 26.29 -9.11
C THR A 329 -6.17 27.43 -8.11
N TYR A 330 -6.11 28.67 -8.61
CA TYR A 330 -6.38 29.85 -7.81
C TYR A 330 -7.89 30.00 -7.56
N GLY A 331 -8.29 30.16 -6.29
CA GLY A 331 -9.67 30.47 -5.94
C GLY A 331 -10.06 31.93 -6.25
N THR A 332 -11.34 32.30 -6.02
CA THR A 332 -11.93 33.63 -6.31
C THR A 332 -11.22 34.84 -5.67
N LYS A 333 -10.30 34.64 -4.71
CA LYS A 333 -9.46 35.69 -4.10
C LYS A 333 -7.96 35.38 -4.18
N ASN A 334 -7.47 34.77 -5.27
CA ASN A 334 -6.06 34.39 -5.46
C ASN A 334 -5.50 33.45 -4.34
N LYS A 335 -6.35 32.67 -3.68
CA LYS A 335 -5.93 31.67 -2.68
C LYS A 335 -5.54 30.38 -3.36
N GLU A 336 -4.25 30.07 -3.32
CA GLU A 336 -3.69 28.81 -3.82
C GLU A 336 -4.20 27.60 -3.01
N GLY A 337 -4.51 26.51 -3.67
CA GLY A 337 -4.90 25.26 -3.04
C GLY A 337 -3.67 24.36 -2.80
N SER A 338 -3.71 23.47 -1.79
CA SER A 338 -2.62 22.53 -1.50
C SER A 338 -2.56 21.32 -2.43
N GLY A 339 -3.58 21.08 -3.22
CA GLY A 339 -3.72 19.84 -4.01
C GLY A 339 -3.97 18.56 -3.19
N LEU A 340 -3.59 18.53 -1.91
CA LEU A 340 -3.70 17.34 -1.04
C LEU A 340 -5.12 17.05 -0.55
N GLY A 341 -5.99 18.07 -0.47
CA GLY A 341 -7.34 17.92 0.10
C GLY A 341 -8.22 16.96 -0.71
N LEU A 342 -8.17 17.03 -2.03
CA LEU A 342 -8.99 16.18 -2.90
C LEU A 342 -8.45 14.75 -2.99
N GLN A 343 -7.13 14.57 -2.95
CA GLN A 343 -6.50 13.24 -2.86
C GLN A 343 -6.89 12.54 -1.55
N LEU A 344 -6.90 13.27 -0.44
CA LEU A 344 -7.38 12.74 0.83
C LEU A 344 -8.87 12.36 0.77
N VAL A 345 -9.71 13.19 0.16
CA VAL A 345 -11.14 12.88 -0.05
C VAL A 345 -11.30 11.58 -0.84
N GLN A 346 -10.56 11.41 -1.93
CA GLN A 346 -10.60 10.20 -2.76
C GLN A 346 -10.19 8.96 -1.97
N ASP A 347 -9.11 9.02 -1.19
CA ASP A 347 -8.64 7.90 -0.41
C ASP A 347 -9.60 7.52 0.73
N LEU A 348 -10.11 8.50 1.49
CA LEU A 348 -11.08 8.26 2.55
C LEU A 348 -12.41 7.72 2.01
N THR A 349 -12.82 8.15 0.82
CA THR A 349 -14.00 7.64 0.14
C THR A 349 -13.83 6.17 -0.25
N ARG A 350 -12.68 5.80 -0.84
CA ARG A 350 -12.36 4.40 -1.17
C ARG A 350 -12.36 3.51 0.07
N ARG A 351 -11.82 3.98 1.19
CA ARG A 351 -11.84 3.24 2.47
C ARG A 351 -13.24 3.00 3.01
N ASN A 352 -14.18 3.89 2.71
CA ASN A 352 -15.60 3.70 3.02
C ASN A 352 -16.35 2.91 1.93
N GLY A 353 -15.64 2.22 1.04
CA GLY A 353 -16.20 1.36 0.00
C GLY A 353 -16.88 2.10 -1.13
N GLY A 354 -16.54 3.38 -1.34
CA GLY A 354 -17.15 4.24 -2.35
C GLY A 354 -16.17 4.81 -3.35
N GLU A 355 -16.67 5.75 -4.17
CA GLU A 355 -15.91 6.48 -5.18
C GLU A 355 -16.24 7.97 -5.17
N LEU A 356 -15.28 8.79 -5.61
CA LEU A 356 -15.44 10.24 -5.80
C LEU A 356 -15.59 10.55 -7.28
N THR A 357 -16.60 11.35 -7.63
CA THR A 357 -16.85 11.86 -8.97
C THR A 357 -16.98 13.39 -8.96
N ILE A 358 -16.61 14.02 -10.07
CA ILE A 358 -16.66 15.48 -10.26
C ILE A 358 -17.42 15.76 -11.54
N GLU A 359 -18.43 16.63 -11.45
CA GLU A 359 -19.15 17.21 -12.58
C GLU A 359 -18.98 18.72 -12.48
N SER A 360 -18.45 19.36 -13.51
CA SER A 360 -18.18 20.81 -13.49
C SER A 360 -18.09 21.36 -14.89
N ALA A 361 -18.49 22.63 -15.04
CA ALA A 361 -18.24 23.43 -16.22
C ALA A 361 -17.78 24.83 -15.82
N GLU A 362 -16.84 25.40 -16.57
CA GLU A 362 -16.28 26.72 -16.29
C GLU A 362 -17.38 27.77 -16.28
N GLY A 363 -17.49 28.53 -15.20
CA GLY A 363 -18.51 29.57 -15.00
C GLY A 363 -19.85 29.05 -14.47
N GLU A 364 -20.10 27.74 -14.40
CA GLU A 364 -21.37 27.15 -13.92
C GLU A 364 -21.30 26.55 -12.51
N GLY A 365 -20.07 26.43 -11.97
CA GLY A 365 -19.80 25.81 -10.68
C GLY A 365 -19.42 24.34 -10.80
N SER A 366 -19.33 23.67 -9.64
CA SER A 366 -18.88 22.26 -9.54
C SER A 366 -19.77 21.44 -8.63
N THR A 367 -19.92 20.16 -8.95
CA THR A 367 -20.58 19.17 -8.11
C THR A 367 -19.59 18.08 -7.79
N PHE A 368 -19.20 17.97 -6.53
CA PHE A 368 -18.39 16.88 -6.00
C PHE A 368 -19.30 15.86 -5.37
N THR A 369 -19.27 14.63 -5.87
CA THR A 369 -20.10 13.54 -5.37
C THR A 369 -19.24 12.41 -4.86
N PHE A 370 -19.44 11.98 -3.62
CA PHE A 370 -18.81 10.78 -3.09
C PHE A 370 -19.88 9.78 -2.64
N THR A 371 -19.52 8.50 -2.69
CA THR A 371 -20.41 7.42 -2.27
C THR A 371 -19.87 6.71 -1.04
N ILE A 372 -20.73 6.11 -0.25
CA ILE A 372 -20.42 5.29 0.91
C ILE A 372 -21.19 3.99 0.80
N ALA A 373 -20.51 2.85 0.91
CA ALA A 373 -21.16 1.55 0.87
C ALA A 373 -22.08 1.36 2.09
N LYS A 374 -23.31 0.90 1.89
CA LYS A 374 -24.23 0.57 2.98
C LYS A 374 -23.72 -0.59 3.85
N LYS A 375 -23.06 -1.57 3.21
CA LYS A 375 -22.39 -2.68 3.88
C LYS A 375 -20.94 -2.71 3.39
N GLN A 376 -20.00 -2.66 4.30
CA GLN A 376 -18.62 -2.83 3.93
C GLN A 376 -18.39 -4.24 3.36
N PRO A 377 -17.55 -4.41 2.30
CA PRO A 377 -17.09 -5.74 1.94
C PRO A 377 -16.44 -6.36 3.17
N ARG A 378 -16.84 -7.57 3.53
CA ARG A 378 -16.14 -8.31 4.59
C ARG A 378 -14.66 -8.33 4.21
N SER A 379 -13.82 -7.73 5.05
CA SER A 379 -12.39 -8.04 4.99
C SER A 379 -12.30 -9.55 5.17
N GLU A 380 -11.78 -10.26 4.18
CA GLU A 380 -11.32 -11.63 4.38
C GLU A 380 -10.21 -11.54 5.43
N THR A 381 -10.61 -11.70 6.68
CA THR A 381 -9.69 -12.12 7.73
C THR A 381 -9.15 -13.45 7.24
N VAL A 382 -7.86 -13.49 6.95
CA VAL A 382 -7.11 -14.74 6.81
C VAL A 382 -7.44 -15.50 8.09
N GLU A 383 -8.35 -16.47 7.98
CA GLU A 383 -8.61 -17.42 9.05
C GLU A 383 -7.28 -18.15 9.31
N ASP A 384 -6.75 -17.84 10.47
CA ASP A 384 -5.65 -18.57 11.07
C ASP A 384 -6.15 -20.03 11.25
N THR A 385 -5.83 -20.87 10.26
CA THR A 385 -6.09 -22.31 10.30
C THR A 385 -5.12 -22.99 11.26
N SER A 386 -5.08 -22.52 12.50
CA SER A 386 -4.57 -23.30 13.62
C SER A 386 -5.68 -24.24 14.11
N GLY A 387 -5.87 -25.32 13.34
CA GLY A 387 -6.76 -26.40 13.70
C GLY A 387 -6.38 -26.98 15.08
N GLY A 388 -7.20 -26.71 16.06
CA GLY A 388 -7.15 -27.37 17.36
C GLY A 388 -7.33 -28.87 17.19
N ILE A 389 -6.27 -29.63 17.43
CA ILE A 389 -6.33 -31.06 17.61
C ILE A 389 -6.93 -31.29 19.01
N ALA A 390 -8.21 -31.65 19.05
CA ALA A 390 -8.83 -32.26 20.23
C ALA A 390 -8.17 -33.61 20.45
N ARG A 391 -7.58 -33.82 21.62
CA ARG A 391 -7.18 -35.13 22.12
C ARG A 391 -8.37 -35.76 22.87
N PRO A 392 -8.60 -37.08 22.68
CA PRO A 392 -9.44 -37.85 23.57
C PRO A 392 -8.73 -38.09 24.90
#